data_c69d1be62a3d6f72530b4ac8f74a7ec9
#
_entry.id   c69d1be62a3d6f72530b4ac8f74a7ec9
#
_cell.length_a   1.000
_cell.length_b   1.000
_cell.length_c   1.000
_cell.angle_alpha   90.00
_cell.angle_beta   90.00
_cell.angle_gamma   90.00
#
_symmetry.space_group_name_H-M   'P 1'
#
loop_
_entity.id
_entity.type
_entity.pdbx_description
1 polymer ?
#
loop_
_entity_poly.entity_id
_entity_poly.type
_entity_poly.pdbx_seq_one_letter_code
_entity_poly.pdbx_strand_id
1 'polypeptide(L)'
;MLRGHSDEVFAVAFHPGGTRLATAGRDRAIWLWDSAKGEEVGRLAGHTSYVRSLAFSPDGKSLISGSGDGTVRLWDTEPLANRFQARREAEAMRPQAEQLVEQLFKQQRDATAVGAALWTEPTLGEPLRHAAFRALLRRQSP
;
A
#
# COMPACT_ATOMS: atom_id res chain seq x y z
N MET A 1 20.98 -14.10 -12.21
CA MET A 1 19.92 -14.87 -12.89
C MET A 1 18.90 -15.27 -11.83
N LEU A 2 17.62 -14.94 -12.01
CA LEU A 2 16.53 -15.33 -11.10
C LEU A 2 16.03 -16.72 -11.52
N ARG A 3 16.00 -17.66 -10.59
CA ARG A 3 15.52 -19.02 -10.83
C ARG A 3 14.43 -19.36 -9.83
N GLY A 4 13.33 -19.95 -10.30
CA GLY A 4 12.22 -20.34 -9.42
C GLY A 4 10.97 -20.75 -10.17
N HIS A 5 10.56 -19.96 -11.18
CA HIS A 5 9.40 -20.33 -11.99
C HIS A 5 9.53 -21.73 -12.58
N SER A 6 8.45 -22.50 -12.50
CA SER A 6 8.38 -23.85 -13.04
C SER A 6 7.88 -23.88 -14.49
N ASP A 7 7.48 -22.74 -15.04
CA ASP A 7 6.92 -22.60 -16.39
C ASP A 7 7.25 -21.22 -16.97
N GLU A 8 6.70 -20.88 -18.11
CA GLU A 8 6.93 -19.62 -18.83
C GLU A 8 6.59 -18.39 -18.02
N VAL A 9 7.46 -17.37 -18.04
CA VAL A 9 7.24 -16.06 -17.43
C VAL A 9 6.66 -15.10 -18.45
N PHE A 10 5.51 -14.51 -18.17
CA PHE A 10 4.79 -13.61 -19.08
C PHE A 10 4.87 -12.15 -18.67
N ALA A 11 5.06 -11.87 -17.39
CA ALA A 11 5.05 -10.51 -16.87
C ALA A 11 6.18 -10.26 -15.88
N VAL A 12 6.72 -9.05 -15.95
CA VAL A 12 7.76 -8.53 -15.06
C VAL A 12 7.40 -7.09 -14.71
N ALA A 13 7.48 -6.73 -13.44
CA ALA A 13 7.26 -5.37 -12.98
C ALA A 13 8.27 -4.98 -11.90
N PHE A 14 8.90 -3.81 -12.04
CA PHE A 14 9.77 -3.24 -11.02
C PHE A 14 8.96 -2.45 -9.99
N HIS A 15 9.28 -2.64 -8.74
CA HIS A 15 8.84 -1.76 -7.67
C HIS A 15 9.39 -0.34 -7.88
N PRO A 16 8.59 0.73 -7.68
CA PRO A 16 9.02 2.11 -7.91
C PRO A 16 10.30 2.51 -7.17
N GLY A 17 10.52 1.95 -5.98
CA GLY A 17 11.75 2.15 -5.20
C GLY A 17 12.96 1.37 -5.71
N GLY A 18 12.83 0.59 -6.78
CA GLY A 18 13.94 -0.17 -7.39
C GLY A 18 14.45 -1.36 -6.56
N THR A 19 13.95 -1.57 -5.36
CA THR A 19 14.47 -2.60 -4.42
C THR A 19 13.87 -3.98 -4.64
N ARG A 20 12.76 -4.08 -5.38
CA ARG A 20 12.03 -5.32 -5.62
C ARG A 20 11.62 -5.45 -7.08
N LEU A 21 11.42 -6.70 -7.46
CA LEU A 21 10.92 -7.11 -8.76
C LEU A 21 9.79 -8.11 -8.55
N ALA A 22 8.73 -8.00 -9.33
CA ALA A 22 7.67 -8.99 -9.41
C ALA A 22 7.72 -9.69 -10.76
N THR A 23 7.59 -11.01 -10.77
CA THR A 23 7.47 -11.81 -11.99
C THR A 23 6.28 -12.75 -11.89
N ALA A 24 5.62 -13.02 -13.00
CA ALA A 24 4.49 -13.94 -13.04
C ALA A 24 4.37 -14.61 -14.41
N GLY A 25 3.73 -15.77 -14.45
CA GLY A 25 3.63 -16.53 -15.67
C GLY A 25 2.61 -17.64 -15.63
N ARG A 26 2.95 -18.70 -16.35
CA ARG A 26 2.07 -19.85 -16.56
C ARG A 26 1.92 -20.75 -15.32
N ASP A 27 2.89 -20.70 -14.41
CA ASP A 27 2.82 -21.40 -13.12
C ASP A 27 1.78 -20.82 -12.14
N ARG A 28 1.02 -19.80 -12.55
CA ARG A 28 -0.09 -19.17 -11.80
C ARG A 28 0.33 -18.41 -10.55
N ALA A 29 1.62 -18.37 -10.23
CA ALA A 29 2.18 -17.67 -9.09
C ALA A 29 2.79 -16.32 -9.48
N ILE A 30 2.76 -15.38 -8.55
CA ILE A 30 3.51 -14.15 -8.63
C ILE A 30 4.67 -14.26 -7.65
N TRP A 31 5.87 -14.09 -8.15
CA TRP A 31 7.09 -14.17 -7.37
C TRP A 31 7.62 -12.76 -7.11
N LEU A 32 8.01 -12.51 -5.88
CA LEU A 32 8.64 -11.26 -5.47
C LEU A 32 10.11 -11.53 -5.19
N TRP A 33 10.97 -10.70 -5.73
CA TRP A 33 12.42 -10.83 -5.67
C TRP A 33 13.06 -9.58 -5.08
N ASP A 34 14.14 -9.75 -4.33
CA ASP A 34 15.09 -8.67 -4.04
C ASP A 34 15.88 -8.37 -5.32
N SER A 35 15.81 -7.14 -5.82
CA SER A 35 16.43 -6.78 -7.10
C SER A 35 17.96 -6.73 -7.03
N ALA A 36 18.53 -6.46 -5.85
CA ALA A 36 19.98 -6.38 -5.66
C ALA A 36 20.61 -7.75 -5.46
N LYS A 37 19.94 -8.63 -4.70
CA LYS A 37 20.47 -9.96 -4.36
C LYS A 37 20.02 -11.03 -5.35
N GLY A 38 18.91 -10.84 -6.04
CA GLY A 38 18.30 -11.84 -6.89
C GLY A 38 17.68 -13.01 -6.13
N GLU A 39 17.35 -12.80 -4.86
CA GLU A 39 16.74 -13.79 -3.98
C GLU A 39 15.22 -13.66 -3.94
N GLU A 40 14.52 -14.76 -3.79
CA GLU A 40 13.07 -14.77 -3.55
C GLU A 40 12.77 -14.13 -2.19
N VAL A 41 11.89 -13.12 -2.20
CA VAL A 41 11.41 -12.42 -0.99
C VAL A 41 10.03 -12.95 -0.57
N GLY A 42 9.27 -13.45 -1.53
CA GLY A 42 7.95 -13.98 -1.28
C GLY A 42 7.23 -14.42 -2.52
N ARG A 43 6.08 -15.06 -2.32
CA ARG A 43 5.24 -15.58 -3.38
C ARG A 43 3.78 -15.29 -3.09
N LEU A 44 3.05 -14.80 -4.10
CA LEU A 44 1.62 -14.53 -4.02
C LEU A 44 0.89 -15.59 -4.84
N ALA A 45 0.04 -16.36 -4.19
CA ALA A 45 -0.76 -17.39 -4.80
C ALA A 45 -2.26 -17.07 -4.67
N GLY A 46 -3.05 -17.45 -5.66
CA GLY A 46 -4.49 -17.22 -5.63
C GLY A 46 -5.13 -17.24 -7.02
N HIS A 47 -4.39 -16.94 -8.08
CA HIS A 47 -4.88 -17.14 -9.43
C HIS A 47 -4.99 -18.64 -9.78
N THR A 48 -6.05 -19.00 -10.50
CA THR A 48 -6.31 -20.36 -10.94
C THR A 48 -5.86 -20.65 -12.37
N SER A 49 -5.38 -19.61 -13.07
CA SER A 49 -4.79 -19.71 -14.41
C SER A 49 -3.54 -18.82 -14.52
N TYR A 50 -2.88 -18.85 -15.66
CA TYR A 50 -1.67 -18.08 -15.92
C TYR A 50 -1.87 -16.57 -15.63
N VAL A 51 -0.83 -15.91 -15.13
CA VAL A 51 -0.82 -14.48 -14.88
C VAL A 51 -0.10 -13.78 -16.03
N ARG A 52 -0.78 -12.85 -16.69
CA ARG A 52 -0.32 -12.23 -17.93
C ARG A 52 0.20 -10.81 -17.77
N SER A 53 -0.23 -10.13 -16.73
CA SER A 53 0.14 -8.72 -16.50
C SER A 53 0.36 -8.44 -15.02
N LEU A 54 1.31 -7.55 -14.76
CA LEU A 54 1.65 -7.04 -13.43
C LEU A 54 1.91 -5.54 -13.50
N ALA A 55 1.49 -4.81 -12.48
CA ALA A 55 1.87 -3.42 -12.29
C ALA A 55 1.93 -3.09 -10.80
N PHE A 56 2.96 -2.39 -10.36
CA PHE A 56 2.99 -1.80 -9.01
C PHE A 56 2.23 -0.47 -8.99
N SER A 57 1.61 -0.17 -7.86
CA SER A 57 1.13 1.18 -7.58
C SER A 57 2.29 2.17 -7.51
N PRO A 58 2.06 3.47 -7.78
CA PRO A 58 3.11 4.49 -7.73
C PRO A 58 3.83 4.60 -6.39
N ASP A 59 3.15 4.29 -5.29
CA ASP A 59 3.70 4.25 -3.93
C ASP A 59 4.40 2.91 -3.58
N GLY A 60 4.33 1.91 -4.48
CA GLY A 60 4.91 0.59 -4.29
C GLY A 60 4.23 -0.30 -3.25
N LYS A 61 3.14 0.15 -2.63
CA LYS A 61 2.46 -0.60 -1.56
C LYS A 61 1.54 -1.70 -2.06
N SER A 62 1.12 -1.59 -3.31
CA SER A 62 0.22 -2.54 -3.94
C SER A 62 0.77 -3.03 -5.28
N LEU A 63 0.41 -4.25 -5.62
CA LEU A 63 0.65 -4.86 -6.93
C LEU A 63 -0.69 -5.30 -7.50
N ILE A 64 -0.93 -5.01 -8.76
CA ILE A 64 -2.11 -5.48 -9.49
C ILE A 64 -1.70 -6.55 -10.50
N SER A 65 -2.50 -7.58 -10.64
CA SER A 65 -2.28 -8.66 -11.60
C SER A 65 -3.52 -8.96 -12.40
N GLY A 66 -3.34 -9.27 -13.68
CA GLY A 66 -4.38 -9.77 -14.58
C GLY A 66 -4.09 -11.21 -15.01
N SER A 67 -5.08 -12.08 -14.97
CA SER A 67 -4.95 -13.51 -15.22
C SER A 67 -5.91 -14.02 -16.26
N GLY A 68 -5.54 -15.16 -16.87
CA GLY A 68 -6.40 -15.95 -17.73
C GLY A 68 -7.56 -16.63 -17.00
N ASP A 69 -7.65 -16.54 -15.69
CA ASP A 69 -8.83 -16.94 -14.91
C ASP A 69 -9.99 -15.91 -14.99
N GLY A 70 -9.81 -14.82 -15.74
CA GLY A 70 -10.80 -13.77 -15.92
C GLY A 70 -10.84 -12.77 -14.76
N THR A 71 -9.91 -12.85 -13.82
CA THR A 71 -9.86 -11.95 -12.67
C THR A 71 -8.68 -11.01 -12.71
N VAL A 72 -8.87 -9.82 -12.12
CA VAL A 72 -7.81 -8.90 -11.72
C VAL A 72 -7.74 -8.91 -10.21
N ARG A 73 -6.53 -9.04 -9.66
CA ARG A 73 -6.32 -9.07 -8.21
C ARG A 73 -5.40 -7.95 -7.77
N LEU A 74 -5.73 -7.38 -6.62
CA LEU A 74 -4.90 -6.41 -5.91
C LEU A 74 -4.22 -7.11 -4.74
N TRP A 75 -2.90 -6.99 -4.69
CA TRP A 75 -2.06 -7.59 -3.66
C TRP A 75 -1.40 -6.50 -2.85
N ASP A 76 -1.38 -6.67 -1.56
CA ASP A 76 -0.58 -5.83 -0.69
C ASP A 76 0.86 -6.37 -0.66
N THR A 77 1.80 -5.53 -1.06
CA THR A 77 3.22 -5.88 -1.16
C THR A 77 4.07 -5.28 -0.04
N GLU A 78 3.44 -4.59 0.91
CA GLU A 78 4.14 -4.07 2.08
C GLU A 78 4.58 -5.22 3.01
N PRO A 79 5.86 -5.25 3.45
CA PRO A 79 6.30 -6.22 4.45
C PRO A 79 5.48 -6.11 5.73
N LEU A 80 5.14 -7.24 6.34
CA LEU A 80 4.40 -7.27 7.61
C LEU A 80 5.05 -6.39 8.69
N ALA A 81 6.37 -6.36 8.75
CA ALA A 81 7.11 -5.52 9.69
C ALA A 81 6.78 -4.02 9.51
N ASN A 82 6.70 -3.52 8.27
CA ASN A 82 6.36 -2.13 7.99
C ASN A 82 4.92 -1.81 8.36
N ARG A 83 4.00 -2.78 8.19
CA ARG A 83 2.58 -2.61 8.59
C ARG A 83 2.44 -2.51 10.11
N PHE A 84 3.14 -3.35 10.86
CA PHE A 84 3.13 -3.27 12.32
C PHE A 84 3.74 -1.96 12.81
N GLN A 85 4.81 -1.49 12.18
CA GLN A 85 5.45 -0.22 12.51
C GLN A 85 4.54 0.96 12.17
N ALA A 86 3.99 1.02 10.97
CA ALA A 86 3.04 2.06 10.55
C ALA A 86 1.79 2.09 11.43
N ARG A 87 1.28 0.92 11.85
CA ARG A 87 0.14 0.83 12.77
C ARG A 87 0.50 1.38 14.16
N ARG A 88 1.66 1.01 14.70
CA ARG A 88 2.14 1.52 15.99
C ARG A 88 2.35 3.03 15.97
N GLU A 89 2.94 3.56 14.89
CA GLU A 89 3.12 5.00 14.69
C GLU A 89 1.78 5.73 14.60
N ALA A 90 0.82 5.18 13.85
CA ALA A 90 -0.53 5.74 13.74
C ALA A 90 -1.28 5.70 15.07
N GLU A 91 -1.12 4.64 15.87
CA GLU A 91 -1.70 4.54 17.21
C GLU A 91 -1.05 5.52 18.18
N ALA A 92 0.28 5.69 18.12
CA ALA A 92 1.01 6.66 18.94
C ALA A 92 0.64 8.11 18.62
N MET A 93 0.32 8.42 17.36
CA MET A 93 -0.11 9.75 16.91
C MET A 93 -1.60 10.04 17.12
N ARG A 94 -2.39 9.03 17.50
CA ARG A 94 -3.84 9.15 17.67
C ARG A 94 -4.24 10.27 18.64
N PRO A 95 -3.64 10.41 19.85
CA PRO A 95 -4.01 11.50 20.77
C PRO A 95 -3.75 12.89 20.18
N GLN A 96 -2.62 13.07 19.50
CA GLN A 96 -2.26 14.34 18.85
C GLN A 96 -3.21 14.66 17.68
N ALA A 97 -3.58 13.63 16.92
CA ALA A 97 -4.51 13.76 15.81
C ALA A 97 -5.91 14.15 16.29
N GLU A 98 -6.39 13.56 17.37
CA GLU A 98 -7.69 13.86 17.96
C GLU A 98 -7.73 15.31 18.53
N GLN A 99 -6.67 15.73 19.21
CA GLN A 99 -6.51 17.09 19.71
C GLN A 99 -6.48 18.12 18.57
N LEU A 100 -5.74 17.83 17.52
CA LEU A 100 -5.64 18.69 16.33
C LEU A 100 -7.01 18.87 15.66
N VAL A 101 -7.72 17.77 15.44
CA VAL A 101 -9.07 17.81 14.85
C VAL A 101 -10.02 18.60 15.74
N GLU A 102 -9.96 18.43 17.05
CA GLU A 102 -10.79 19.18 17.99
C GLU A 102 -10.48 20.69 17.97
N GLN A 103 -9.18 21.05 17.90
CA GLN A 103 -8.76 22.44 17.74
C GLN A 103 -9.30 23.08 16.47
N LEU A 104 -9.16 22.36 15.35
CA LEU A 104 -9.64 22.84 14.04
C LEU A 104 -11.16 22.98 14.01
N PHE A 105 -11.91 22.06 14.67
CA PHE A 105 -13.37 22.21 14.80
C PHE A 105 -13.78 23.43 15.62
N LYS A 106 -13.03 23.81 16.63
CA LYS A 106 -13.29 25.06 17.39
C LYS A 106 -13.12 26.31 16.52
N GLN A 107 -12.21 26.26 15.54
CA GLN A 107 -11.95 27.37 14.65
C GLN A 107 -12.87 27.42 13.44
N GLN A 108 -13.10 26.29 12.80
CA GLN A 108 -13.76 26.19 11.48
C GLN A 108 -15.25 25.80 11.56
N ARG A 109 -15.67 25.12 12.63
CA ARG A 109 -17.06 24.65 12.89
C ARG A 109 -17.68 23.75 11.81
N ASP A 110 -16.95 23.42 10.75
CA ASP A 110 -17.38 22.60 9.64
C ASP A 110 -16.34 21.52 9.29
N ALA A 111 -16.83 20.30 9.10
CA ALA A 111 -15.97 19.15 8.82
C ALA A 111 -15.23 19.25 7.47
N THR A 112 -15.87 19.86 6.47
CA THR A 112 -15.25 20.06 5.15
C THR A 112 -14.10 21.05 5.23
N ALA A 113 -14.29 22.15 5.98
CA ALA A 113 -13.26 23.15 6.21
C ALA A 113 -12.09 22.58 7.05
N VAL A 114 -12.38 21.74 8.05
CA VAL A 114 -11.35 21.03 8.81
C VAL A 114 -10.55 20.09 7.92
N GLY A 115 -11.21 19.32 7.04
CA GLY A 115 -10.55 18.46 6.06
C GLY A 115 -9.63 19.25 5.12
N ALA A 116 -10.08 20.38 4.60
CA ALA A 116 -9.28 21.27 3.76
C ALA A 116 -8.06 21.84 4.51
N ALA A 117 -8.25 22.28 5.77
CA ALA A 117 -7.16 22.76 6.62
C ALA A 117 -6.10 21.69 6.88
N LEU A 118 -6.50 20.45 7.16
CA LEU A 118 -5.57 19.32 7.34
C LEU A 118 -4.76 19.04 6.08
N TRP A 119 -5.37 19.24 4.90
CA TRP A 119 -4.71 19.02 3.62
C TRP A 119 -3.70 20.10 3.27
N THR A 120 -4.02 21.35 3.57
CA THR A 120 -3.21 22.53 3.21
C THR A 120 -2.12 22.86 4.24
N GLU A 121 -2.17 22.30 5.44
CA GLU A 121 -1.19 22.60 6.51
C GLU A 121 0.19 22.01 6.19
N PRO A 122 1.19 22.86 5.87
CA PRO A 122 2.50 22.39 5.42
C PRO A 122 3.35 21.79 6.54
N THR A 123 3.03 22.09 7.80
CA THR A 123 3.78 21.63 8.98
C THR A 123 3.39 20.22 9.43
N LEU A 124 2.27 19.70 8.91
CA LEU A 124 1.82 18.35 9.23
C LEU A 124 2.58 17.29 8.42
N GLY A 125 3.37 16.48 9.10
CA GLY A 125 3.92 15.28 8.51
C GLY A 125 2.83 14.30 8.05
N GLU A 126 3.09 13.53 6.99
CA GLU A 126 2.13 12.56 6.42
C GLU A 126 1.48 11.63 7.45
N PRO A 127 2.21 11.02 8.41
CA PRO A 127 1.60 10.13 9.37
C PRO A 127 0.56 10.79 10.26
N LEU A 128 0.85 12.02 10.74
CA LEU A 128 -0.09 12.77 11.56
C LEU A 128 -1.29 13.27 10.76
N ARG A 129 -1.08 13.68 9.52
CA ARG A 129 -2.15 14.06 8.59
C ARG A 129 -3.13 12.92 8.35
N HIS A 130 -2.63 11.72 8.04
CA HIS A 130 -3.47 10.51 7.88
C HIS A 130 -4.22 10.13 9.16
N ALA A 131 -3.57 10.23 10.33
CA ALA A 131 -4.21 9.97 11.61
C ALA A 131 -5.33 10.98 11.90
N ALA A 132 -5.12 12.27 11.59
CA ALA A 132 -6.11 13.31 11.76
C ALA A 132 -7.32 13.14 10.83
N PHE A 133 -7.11 12.76 9.56
CA PHE A 133 -8.22 12.43 8.65
C PHE A 133 -9.04 11.24 9.16
N ARG A 134 -8.41 10.21 9.68
CA ARG A 134 -9.13 9.08 10.29
C ARG A 134 -9.93 9.50 11.54
N ALA A 135 -9.38 10.39 12.36
CA ALA A 135 -10.08 10.94 13.52
C ALA A 135 -11.29 11.78 13.10
N LEU A 136 -11.15 12.59 12.05
CA LEU A 136 -12.23 13.37 11.45
C LEU A 136 -13.36 12.46 10.94
N LEU A 137 -13.05 11.42 10.19
CA LEU A 137 -14.03 10.47 9.67
C LEU A 137 -14.80 9.75 10.77
N ARG A 138 -14.13 9.34 11.84
CA ARG A 138 -14.79 8.71 13.02
C ARG A 138 -15.79 9.64 13.70
N ARG A 139 -15.51 10.94 13.72
CA ARG A 139 -16.40 11.94 14.31
C ARG A 139 -17.67 12.16 13.50
N GLN A 140 -17.65 11.89 12.20
CA GLN A 140 -18.79 12.01 11.28
C GLN A 140 -19.64 10.74 11.20
N SER A 141 -19.14 9.61 11.68
CA SER A 141 -19.91 8.37 11.73
C SER A 141 -20.91 8.43 12.89
N PRO A 142 -22.21 8.14 12.64
CA PRO A 142 -23.24 8.12 13.65
C PRO A 142 -23.01 7.03 14.71
#